data_49d2839661890936b7c78e11528741a4
#
_entry.id   49d2839661890936b7c78e11528741a4
#
_cell.length_a   1.000
_cell.length_b   1.000
_cell.length_c   1.000
_cell.angle_alpha   90.00
_cell.angle_beta   90.00
_cell.angle_gamma   90.00
#
_symmetry.space_group_name_H-M   'P 1'
#
loop_
_entity.id
_entity.type
_entity.pdbx_description
1 polymer ?
#
loop_
_entity_poly.entity_id
_entity_poly.type
_entity_poly.pdbx_seq_one_letter_code
_entity_poly.pdbx_strand_id
1 'polypeptide(L)'
;MIKKYLLAFLLCLSAKAILAQTTYLQCGEIIDTENGKILKEKTIVVKADTIAEILNGYQEGQGEVINLQKYTVMPGFIDMHVHIEGETSPTQYLEEFTLNEADIAYKAQEIAERTLMSGFTTVRDLGGSGVNVSLRNAINNGLVTGPRIYTAEKALGTTGGHADPTNGMKKELMGD
;
A
#
# COMPACT_ATOMS: atom_id res chain seq x y z
N MET A 1 -12.36 -51.97 -6.98
CA MET A 1 -11.70 -51.49 -5.75
C MET A 1 -10.49 -50.61 -6.04
N ILE A 2 -9.61 -50.93 -6.95
CA ILE A 2 -8.36 -50.17 -7.26
C ILE A 2 -8.61 -48.70 -7.63
N LYS A 3 -9.65 -48.38 -8.42
CA LYS A 3 -9.98 -46.98 -8.83
C LYS A 3 -10.33 -46.06 -7.67
N LYS A 4 -10.90 -46.57 -6.57
CA LYS A 4 -11.23 -45.75 -5.37
C LYS A 4 -9.98 -45.39 -4.58
N TYR A 5 -9.00 -46.28 -4.51
CA TYR A 5 -7.73 -46.00 -3.83
C TYR A 5 -6.81 -45.07 -4.64
N LEU A 6 -6.87 -45.13 -5.96
CA LEU A 6 -6.13 -44.23 -6.84
C LEU A 6 -6.64 -42.80 -6.72
N LEU A 7 -7.97 -42.60 -6.60
CA LEU A 7 -8.57 -41.28 -6.40
C LEU A 7 -8.23 -40.69 -5.02
N ALA A 8 -8.23 -41.52 -3.98
CA ALA A 8 -7.83 -41.11 -2.64
C ALA A 8 -6.33 -40.76 -2.55
N PHE A 9 -5.47 -41.51 -3.26
CA PHE A 9 -4.05 -41.22 -3.35
C PHE A 9 -3.76 -39.91 -4.11
N LEU A 10 -4.49 -39.64 -5.21
CA LEU A 10 -4.39 -38.35 -5.93
C LEU A 10 -4.87 -37.15 -5.09
N LEU A 11 -5.91 -37.31 -4.27
CA LEU A 11 -6.36 -36.25 -3.36
C LEU A 11 -5.34 -35.96 -2.26
N CYS A 12 -4.61 -36.95 -1.77
CA CYS A 12 -3.55 -36.74 -0.77
C CYS A 12 -2.31 -36.04 -1.35
N LEU A 13 -2.02 -36.17 -2.64
CA LEU A 13 -0.89 -35.49 -3.28
C LEU A 13 -1.17 -34.00 -3.57
N SER A 14 -2.43 -33.56 -3.57
CA SER A 14 -2.80 -32.15 -3.83
C SER A 14 -2.85 -31.28 -2.56
N ALA A 15 -2.73 -31.85 -1.39
CA ALA A 15 -2.52 -31.10 -0.15
C ALA A 15 -1.06 -30.61 -0.09
N LYS A 16 -0.65 -29.72 -1.01
CA LYS A 16 0.46 -28.83 -0.75
C LYS A 16 0.05 -28.00 0.44
N ALA A 17 0.55 -28.34 1.63
CA ALA A 17 0.48 -27.45 2.76
C ALA A 17 1.03 -26.09 2.27
N ILE A 18 0.19 -25.08 2.20
CA ILE A 18 0.63 -23.70 2.06
C ILE A 18 1.30 -23.38 3.39
N LEU A 19 2.55 -23.83 3.51
CA LEU A 19 3.38 -23.39 4.60
C LEU A 19 3.54 -21.88 4.38
N ALA A 20 3.09 -21.11 5.34
CA ALA A 20 3.31 -19.67 5.31
C ALA A 20 4.78 -19.41 5.03
N GLN A 21 5.06 -18.76 3.90
CA GLN A 21 6.43 -18.48 3.48
C GLN A 21 7.11 -17.69 4.59
N THR A 22 8.24 -18.21 5.06
CA THR A 22 9.05 -17.52 6.07
C THR A 22 10.17 -16.79 5.34
N THR A 23 10.38 -15.52 5.68
CA THR A 23 11.47 -14.71 5.14
C THR A 23 12.33 -14.18 6.29
N TYR A 24 13.64 -14.29 6.15
CA TYR A 24 14.63 -13.81 7.10
C TYR A 24 15.31 -12.57 6.52
N LEU A 25 15.06 -11.39 7.10
CA LEU A 25 15.71 -10.14 6.71
C LEU A 25 16.91 -9.91 7.63
N GLN A 26 18.11 -10.14 7.13
CA GLN A 26 19.36 -9.91 7.89
C GLN A 26 19.74 -8.43 7.79
N CYS A 27 19.42 -7.65 8.82
CA CYS A 27 19.53 -6.20 8.85
C CYS A 27 20.82 -5.73 9.53
N GLY A 28 21.55 -4.79 8.91
CA GLY A 28 22.69 -4.14 9.55
C GLY A 28 22.24 -3.29 10.72
N GLU A 29 21.24 -2.48 10.50
CA GLU A 29 20.59 -1.65 11.53
C GLU A 29 19.07 -1.72 11.38
N ILE A 30 18.35 -1.59 12.50
CA ILE A 30 16.89 -1.44 12.54
C ILE A 30 16.57 -0.21 13.39
N ILE A 31 15.72 0.67 12.87
CA ILE A 31 15.17 1.77 13.66
C ILE A 31 13.99 1.24 14.47
N ASP A 32 14.20 1.11 15.77
CA ASP A 32 13.16 0.79 16.75
C ASP A 32 12.40 2.07 17.09
N THR A 33 11.28 2.27 16.45
CA THR A 33 10.45 3.48 16.61
C THR A 33 9.69 3.51 17.93
N GLU A 34 9.51 2.37 18.59
CA GLU A 34 8.84 2.29 19.89
C GLU A 34 9.74 2.83 21.01
N ASN A 35 11.02 2.46 20.98
CA ASN A 35 11.98 2.81 22.03
C ASN A 35 12.96 3.94 21.63
N GLY A 36 12.88 4.42 20.39
CA GLY A 36 13.76 5.46 19.85
C GLY A 36 15.24 5.03 19.79
N LYS A 37 15.51 3.75 19.47
CA LYS A 37 16.85 3.17 19.46
C LYS A 37 17.22 2.62 18.09
N ILE A 38 18.51 2.46 17.85
CA ILE A 38 19.04 1.73 16.71
C ILE A 38 19.49 0.36 17.22
N LEU A 39 18.86 -0.69 16.71
CA LEU A 39 19.27 -2.08 16.94
C LEU A 39 20.25 -2.48 15.83
N LYS A 40 21.39 -3.08 16.22
CA LYS A 40 22.42 -3.50 15.25
C LYS A 40 22.45 -5.03 15.10
N GLU A 41 22.77 -5.46 13.89
CA GLU A 41 22.99 -6.89 13.57
C GLU A 41 21.83 -7.76 14.04
N LYS A 42 20.65 -7.56 13.45
CA LYS A 42 19.43 -8.28 13.77
C LYS A 42 18.89 -8.99 12.55
N THR A 43 18.10 -10.02 12.80
CA THR A 43 17.28 -10.67 11.78
C THR A 43 15.82 -10.48 12.10
N ILE A 44 15.07 -9.87 11.17
CA ILE A 44 13.60 -9.82 11.23
C ILE A 44 13.08 -11.09 10.58
N VAL A 45 12.28 -11.86 11.29
CA VAL A 45 11.60 -13.05 10.78
C VAL A 45 10.18 -12.67 10.40
N VAL A 46 9.86 -12.77 9.11
CA VAL A 46 8.52 -12.51 8.58
C VAL A 46 7.88 -13.86 8.25
N LYS A 47 6.66 -14.09 8.75
CA LYS A 47 5.83 -15.26 8.43
C LYS A 47 4.57 -14.77 7.73
N ALA A 48 4.41 -15.12 6.47
CA ALA A 48 3.42 -14.54 5.58
C ALA A 48 3.57 -13.00 5.52
N ASP A 49 2.66 -12.24 6.11
CA ASP A 49 2.60 -10.78 6.13
C ASP A 49 2.89 -10.15 7.51
N THR A 50 3.38 -10.96 8.45
CA THR A 50 3.53 -10.54 9.85
C THR A 50 4.97 -10.70 10.31
N ILE A 51 5.51 -9.67 10.99
CA ILE A 51 6.78 -9.76 11.71
C ILE A 51 6.56 -10.67 12.92
N ALA A 52 7.13 -11.86 12.87
CA ALA A 52 6.98 -12.86 13.94
C ALA A 52 7.99 -12.64 15.08
N GLU A 53 9.24 -12.32 14.74
CA GLU A 53 10.33 -12.20 15.70
C GLU A 53 11.41 -11.23 15.20
N ILE A 54 12.18 -10.67 16.14
CA ILE A 54 13.44 -9.97 15.86
C ILE A 54 14.53 -10.68 16.65
N LEU A 55 15.42 -11.36 15.94
CA LEU A 55 16.49 -12.20 16.51
C LEU A 55 17.82 -11.46 16.57
N ASN A 56 18.68 -11.87 17.48
CA ASN A 56 20.06 -11.38 17.58
C ASN A 56 20.94 -12.03 16.52
N GLY A 57 21.80 -11.25 15.90
CA GLY A 57 22.72 -11.70 14.86
C GLY A 57 22.02 -12.04 13.56
N TYR A 58 22.79 -12.52 12.59
CA TYR A 58 22.30 -12.91 11.27
C TYR A 58 21.91 -14.39 11.32
N GLN A 59 20.61 -14.63 11.30
CA GLN A 59 20.00 -15.95 11.41
C GLN A 59 19.42 -16.39 10.06
N GLU A 60 19.39 -17.69 9.85
CA GLU A 60 18.83 -18.36 8.69
C GLU A 60 17.93 -19.51 9.16
N GLY A 61 17.04 -19.97 8.28
CA GLY A 61 16.16 -21.09 8.56
C GLY A 61 15.52 -21.62 7.28
N GLN A 62 14.45 -22.39 7.42
CA GLN A 62 13.69 -22.85 6.26
C GLN A 62 12.85 -21.69 5.70
N GLY A 63 13.38 -21.00 4.67
CA GLY A 63 12.73 -19.88 4.03
C GLY A 63 13.70 -19.04 3.20
N GLU A 64 13.19 -17.93 2.69
CA GLU A 64 13.98 -16.98 1.93
C GLU A 64 14.86 -16.13 2.86
N VAL A 65 16.12 -15.89 2.48
CA VAL A 65 17.02 -14.99 3.19
C VAL A 65 17.29 -13.77 2.32
N ILE A 66 16.97 -12.57 2.84
CA ILE A 66 17.25 -11.29 2.20
C ILE A 66 18.36 -10.60 2.98
N ASN A 67 19.50 -10.40 2.31
CA ASN A 67 20.66 -9.76 2.92
C ASN A 67 20.56 -8.24 2.87
N LEU A 68 20.27 -7.64 4.01
CA LEU A 68 20.20 -6.19 4.24
C LEU A 68 21.26 -5.71 5.24
N GLN A 69 22.37 -6.43 5.37
CA GLN A 69 23.44 -6.16 6.35
C GLN A 69 24.13 -4.80 6.16
N LYS A 70 24.03 -4.23 4.97
CA LYS A 70 24.58 -2.89 4.64
C LYS A 70 23.55 -1.78 4.71
N TYR A 71 22.32 -2.10 5.12
CA TYR A 71 21.18 -1.16 5.11
C TYR A 71 20.64 -0.94 6.50
N THR A 72 20.05 0.22 6.69
CA THR A 72 19.20 0.53 7.82
C THR A 72 17.75 0.25 7.42
N VAL A 73 17.10 -0.63 8.16
CA VAL A 73 15.70 -1.02 7.97
C VAL A 73 14.83 -0.25 8.96
N MET A 74 13.68 0.19 8.51
CA MET A 74 12.73 0.93 9.33
C MET A 74 11.29 0.59 8.94
N PRO A 75 10.30 0.84 9.81
CA PRO A 75 8.90 0.76 9.43
C PRO A 75 8.60 1.70 8.26
N GLY A 76 7.67 1.28 7.39
CA GLY A 76 7.23 2.15 6.30
C GLY A 76 6.63 3.46 6.82
N PHE A 77 6.83 4.54 6.06
CA PHE A 77 6.26 5.85 6.38
C PHE A 77 4.74 5.85 6.29
N ILE A 78 4.13 6.71 7.08
CA ILE A 78 2.70 6.99 7.07
C ILE A 78 2.51 8.47 6.76
N ASP A 79 1.82 8.78 5.65
CA ASP A 79 1.40 10.14 5.34
C ASP A 79 -0.08 10.32 5.67
N MET A 80 -0.38 11.25 6.56
CA MET A 80 -1.72 11.48 7.07
C MET A 80 -2.51 12.52 6.26
N HIS A 81 -1.96 13.03 5.15
CA HIS A 81 -2.65 14.00 4.30
C HIS A 81 -2.15 13.92 2.86
N VAL A 82 -2.83 13.12 2.06
CA VAL A 82 -2.55 13.00 0.62
C VAL A 82 -3.82 13.20 -0.20
N HIS A 83 -3.63 13.42 -1.52
CA HIS A 83 -4.65 13.36 -2.56
C HIS A 83 -4.13 12.42 -3.65
N ILE A 84 -4.44 11.12 -3.50
CA ILE A 84 -3.81 10.04 -4.30
C ILE A 84 -4.25 10.02 -5.77
N GLU A 85 -5.29 10.75 -6.13
CA GLU A 85 -5.83 10.79 -7.50
C GLU A 85 -5.09 11.73 -8.44
N GLY A 86 -4.25 12.62 -7.93
CA GLY A 86 -3.59 13.62 -8.76
C GLY A 86 -2.32 14.18 -8.13
N GLU A 87 -1.62 14.94 -8.96
CA GLU A 87 -0.42 15.71 -8.59
C GLU A 87 -0.58 17.14 -9.05
N THR A 88 0.06 18.05 -8.34
CA THR A 88 0.12 19.45 -8.78
C THR A 88 0.84 19.54 -10.13
N SER A 89 0.16 20.02 -11.14
CA SER A 89 0.68 20.15 -12.48
C SER A 89 0.16 21.44 -13.14
N PRO A 90 0.81 21.95 -14.20
CA PRO A 90 0.30 23.10 -14.95
C PRO A 90 -1.06 22.84 -15.61
N THR A 91 -1.46 21.60 -15.81
CA THR A 91 -2.70 21.18 -16.47
C THR A 91 -3.78 20.74 -15.49
N GLN A 92 -3.49 20.68 -14.20
CA GLN A 92 -4.39 20.14 -13.16
C GLN A 92 -5.80 20.73 -13.26
N TYR A 93 -5.92 22.05 -13.44
CA TYR A 93 -7.22 22.69 -13.56
C TYR A 93 -8.02 22.26 -14.80
N LEU A 94 -7.35 22.01 -15.93
CA LEU A 94 -7.98 21.53 -17.15
C LEU A 94 -8.41 20.07 -17.02
N GLU A 95 -7.66 19.29 -16.27
CA GLU A 95 -7.92 17.87 -16.05
C GLU A 95 -9.26 17.63 -15.35
N GLU A 96 -9.71 18.56 -14.50
CA GLU A 96 -11.03 18.51 -13.87
C GLU A 96 -12.20 18.52 -14.90
N PHE A 97 -11.95 19.05 -16.11
CA PHE A 97 -12.96 19.16 -17.18
C PHE A 97 -12.75 18.15 -18.31
N THR A 98 -11.61 17.48 -18.36
CA THR A 98 -11.22 16.66 -19.53
C THR A 98 -11.02 15.21 -19.20
N LEU A 99 -10.75 14.84 -17.95
CA LEU A 99 -10.57 13.46 -17.55
C LEU A 99 -11.88 12.84 -17.08
N ASN A 100 -12.12 11.61 -17.51
CA ASN A 100 -13.16 10.76 -16.96
C ASN A 100 -12.61 9.90 -15.82
N GLU A 101 -13.49 9.21 -15.10
CA GLU A 101 -13.10 8.39 -13.93
C GLU A 101 -12.05 7.31 -14.25
N ALA A 102 -12.09 6.74 -15.46
CA ALA A 102 -11.11 5.74 -15.87
C ALA A 102 -9.71 6.34 -16.06
N ASP A 103 -9.62 7.56 -16.62
CA ASP A 103 -8.36 8.28 -16.79
C ASP A 103 -7.76 8.60 -15.41
N ILE A 104 -8.59 9.07 -14.48
CA ILE A 104 -8.20 9.35 -13.10
C ILE A 104 -7.72 8.06 -12.43
N ALA A 105 -8.41 6.92 -12.62
CA ALA A 105 -8.05 5.65 -12.02
C ALA A 105 -6.65 5.17 -12.45
N TYR A 106 -6.31 5.26 -13.73
CA TYR A 106 -4.99 4.88 -14.22
C TYR A 106 -3.89 5.80 -13.70
N LYS A 107 -4.12 7.12 -13.63
CA LYS A 107 -3.18 8.07 -13.02
C LYS A 107 -3.00 7.78 -11.53
N ALA A 108 -4.09 7.58 -10.81
CA ALA A 108 -4.08 7.29 -9.38
C ALA A 108 -3.34 5.98 -9.05
N GLN A 109 -3.45 4.95 -9.92
CA GLN A 109 -2.70 3.71 -9.77
C GLN A 109 -1.19 3.96 -9.86
N GLU A 110 -0.72 4.72 -10.86
CA GLU A 110 0.71 5.05 -11.01
C GLU A 110 1.23 5.84 -9.80
N ILE A 111 0.46 6.85 -9.35
CA ILE A 111 0.81 7.66 -8.19
C ILE A 111 0.89 6.77 -6.92
N ALA A 112 -0.05 5.85 -6.74
CA ALA A 112 -0.07 4.94 -5.59
C ALA A 112 1.16 4.03 -5.57
N GLU A 113 1.52 3.43 -6.70
CA GLU A 113 2.72 2.60 -6.81
C GLU A 113 3.99 3.40 -6.49
N ARG A 114 4.14 4.58 -7.07
CA ARG A 114 5.26 5.48 -6.84
C ARG A 114 5.34 5.93 -5.38
N THR A 115 4.20 6.19 -4.73
CA THR A 115 4.10 6.52 -3.31
C THR A 115 4.61 5.38 -2.45
N LEU A 116 4.16 4.14 -2.72
CA LEU A 116 4.65 2.95 -2.03
C LEU A 116 6.16 2.76 -2.22
N MET A 117 6.66 2.87 -3.46
CA MET A 117 8.09 2.70 -3.77
C MET A 117 8.97 3.80 -3.18
N SER A 118 8.38 4.94 -2.82
CA SER A 118 9.06 6.00 -2.06
C SER A 118 9.11 5.74 -0.55
N GLY A 119 8.56 4.59 -0.09
CA GLY A 119 8.61 4.15 1.30
C GLY A 119 7.35 4.46 2.10
N PHE A 120 6.33 5.08 1.52
CA PHE A 120 5.05 5.32 2.21
C PHE A 120 4.15 4.10 2.07
N THR A 121 4.07 3.31 3.13
CA THR A 121 3.28 2.07 3.15
C THR A 121 1.82 2.28 3.55
N THR A 122 1.50 3.43 4.11
CA THR A 122 0.14 3.81 4.52
C THR A 122 -0.08 5.29 4.26
N VAL A 123 -1.24 5.63 3.72
CA VAL A 123 -1.62 7.02 3.48
C VAL A 123 -3.07 7.27 3.92
N ARG A 124 -3.35 8.51 4.35
CA ARG A 124 -4.70 9.00 4.57
C ARG A 124 -5.04 10.02 3.49
N ASP A 125 -5.92 9.62 2.60
CA ASP A 125 -6.45 10.46 1.52
C ASP A 125 -7.65 11.26 2.03
N LEU A 126 -7.54 12.58 2.00
CA LEU A 126 -8.55 13.49 2.55
C LEU A 126 -9.59 13.94 1.54
N GLY A 127 -9.56 13.41 0.34
CA GLY A 127 -10.60 13.63 -0.65
C GLY A 127 -10.10 13.58 -2.07
N GLY A 128 -10.98 13.11 -2.92
CA GLY A 128 -10.82 12.97 -4.35
C GLY A 128 -12.15 12.97 -5.05
N SER A 129 -12.25 12.37 -6.22
CA SER A 129 -13.47 12.24 -7.03
C SER A 129 -14.39 11.11 -6.55
N GLY A 130 -13.85 10.14 -5.81
CA GLY A 130 -14.46 8.85 -5.46
C GLY A 130 -13.71 7.67 -6.09
N VAL A 131 -12.86 7.91 -7.07
CA VAL A 131 -11.96 6.91 -7.67
C VAL A 131 -10.98 6.37 -6.62
N ASN A 132 -10.56 7.18 -5.65
CA ASN A 132 -9.73 6.78 -4.52
C ASN A 132 -10.30 5.61 -3.71
N VAL A 133 -11.63 5.49 -3.59
CA VAL A 133 -12.31 4.35 -2.97
C VAL A 133 -12.11 3.08 -3.82
N SER A 134 -12.26 3.20 -5.13
CA SER A 134 -12.05 2.08 -6.07
C SER A 134 -10.59 1.64 -6.07
N LEU A 135 -9.65 2.58 -6.06
CA LEU A 135 -8.21 2.30 -5.96
C LEU A 135 -7.86 1.57 -4.66
N ARG A 136 -8.35 2.06 -3.51
CA ARG A 136 -8.20 1.37 -2.21
C ARG A 136 -8.69 -0.07 -2.28
N ASN A 137 -9.87 -0.27 -2.85
CA ASN A 137 -10.46 -1.61 -2.97
C ASN A 137 -9.63 -2.51 -3.90
N ALA A 138 -9.13 -1.98 -5.01
CA ALA A 138 -8.26 -2.70 -5.93
C ALA A 138 -6.93 -3.12 -5.26
N ILE A 139 -6.31 -2.23 -4.47
CA ILE A 139 -5.11 -2.55 -3.69
C ILE A 139 -5.40 -3.63 -2.65
N ASN A 140 -6.50 -3.49 -1.88
CA ASN A 140 -6.87 -4.47 -0.85
C ASN A 140 -7.18 -5.85 -1.43
N ASN A 141 -7.63 -5.92 -2.68
CA ASN A 141 -7.90 -7.17 -3.40
C ASN A 141 -6.66 -7.70 -4.16
N GLY A 142 -5.51 -7.04 -4.08
CA GLY A 142 -4.28 -7.43 -4.77
C GLY A 142 -4.34 -7.28 -6.30
N LEU A 143 -5.25 -6.47 -6.83
CA LEU A 143 -5.37 -6.22 -8.27
C LEU A 143 -4.32 -5.23 -8.77
N VAL A 144 -3.93 -4.28 -7.93
CA VAL A 144 -2.91 -3.28 -8.21
C VAL A 144 -2.01 -3.07 -6.99
N THR A 145 -0.80 -2.59 -7.22
CA THR A 145 0.19 -2.29 -6.18
C THR A 145 0.00 -0.86 -5.68
N GLY A 146 0.08 -0.67 -4.35
CA GLY A 146 0.01 0.64 -3.72
C GLY A 146 0.05 0.55 -2.19
N PRO A 147 0.09 1.68 -1.48
CA PRO A 147 0.06 1.74 -0.04
C PRO A 147 -1.33 1.37 0.49
N ARG A 148 -1.43 1.07 1.78
CA ARG A 148 -2.73 1.01 2.46
C ARG A 148 -3.37 2.40 2.45
N ILE A 149 -4.57 2.53 1.90
CA ILE A 149 -5.26 3.81 1.77
C ILE A 149 -6.43 3.88 2.75
N TYR A 150 -6.45 4.90 3.58
CA TYR A 150 -7.62 5.34 4.33
C TYR A 150 -8.17 6.59 3.65
N THR A 151 -9.37 6.52 3.09
CA THR A 151 -9.92 7.62 2.31
C THR A 151 -11.25 8.13 2.84
N ALA A 152 -11.46 9.44 2.74
CA ALA A 152 -12.73 10.11 2.99
C ALA A 152 -13.67 10.10 1.77
N GLU A 153 -13.24 9.52 0.63
CA GLU A 153 -13.89 9.62 -0.67
C GLU A 153 -13.82 11.04 -1.22
N LYS A 154 -14.67 11.94 -0.73
CA LYS A 154 -14.70 13.36 -1.09
C LYS A 154 -14.23 14.22 0.08
N ALA A 155 -13.64 15.35 -0.23
CA ALA A 155 -13.21 16.30 0.78
C ALA A 155 -14.42 16.88 1.53
N LEU A 156 -14.26 17.06 2.85
CA LEU A 156 -15.18 17.82 3.66
C LEU A 156 -14.69 19.26 3.72
N GLY A 157 -15.52 20.20 3.29
CA GLY A 157 -15.20 21.62 3.28
C GLY A 157 -16.39 22.47 3.67
N THR A 158 -16.13 23.69 4.14
CA THR A 158 -17.15 24.71 4.34
C THR A 158 -17.41 25.43 3.02
N THR A 159 -18.62 25.96 2.84
CA THR A 159 -18.94 26.84 1.71
C THR A 159 -17.97 28.01 1.64
N GLY A 160 -17.38 28.23 0.46
CA GLY A 160 -16.34 29.24 0.24
C GLY A 160 -14.96 28.87 0.80
N GLY A 161 -14.82 27.68 1.38
CA GLY A 161 -13.53 27.15 1.85
C GLY A 161 -12.69 26.59 0.71
N HIS A 162 -11.46 26.22 1.02
CA HIS A 162 -10.49 25.72 0.02
C HIS A 162 -10.93 24.39 -0.63
N ALA A 163 -11.71 23.56 0.08
CA ALA A 163 -12.25 22.30 -0.45
C ALA A 163 -13.64 22.45 -1.11
N ASP A 164 -14.16 23.67 -1.23
CA ASP A 164 -15.39 23.93 -1.96
C ASP A 164 -15.10 23.98 -3.47
N PRO A 165 -15.61 23.03 -4.27
CA PRO A 165 -15.32 22.97 -5.70
C PRO A 165 -15.87 24.19 -6.48
N THR A 166 -16.80 24.94 -5.90
CA THR A 166 -17.37 26.15 -6.51
C THR A 166 -16.65 27.43 -6.10
N ASN A 167 -15.68 27.36 -5.19
CA ASN A 167 -14.95 28.51 -4.70
C ASN A 167 -14.14 29.19 -5.82
N GLY A 168 -14.44 30.47 -6.08
CA GLY A 168 -13.81 31.25 -7.16
C GLY A 168 -14.42 31.06 -8.55
N MET A 169 -15.42 30.20 -8.70
CA MET A 169 -16.15 30.07 -9.96
C MET A 169 -17.09 31.24 -10.19
N LYS A 170 -17.31 31.59 -11.48
CA LYS A 170 -18.39 32.48 -11.86
C LYS A 170 -19.72 31.82 -11.54
N LYS A 171 -20.66 32.62 -11.02
CA LYS A 171 -21.98 32.14 -10.60
C LYS A 171 -22.73 31.40 -11.72
N GLU A 172 -22.54 31.82 -12.96
CA GLU A 172 -23.17 31.21 -14.15
C GLU A 172 -22.65 29.81 -14.47
N LEU A 173 -21.50 29.40 -13.88
CA LEU A 173 -20.89 28.10 -14.05
C LEU A 173 -21.18 27.11 -12.90
N MET A 174 -21.84 27.59 -11.82
CA MET A 174 -22.07 26.77 -10.63
C MET A 174 -23.23 25.77 -10.78
N GLY A 175 -24.02 25.85 -11.83
CA GLY A 175 -25.27 25.09 -11.97
C GLY A 175 -26.36 25.55 -10.98
N ASP A 176 -27.57 25.10 -11.19
CA ASP A 176 -28.70 25.32 -10.28
C ASP A 176 -28.72 24.25 -9.18
#